data_f5779f1b095175273d8eba2fce01eefc
#
_entry.id   f5779f1b095175273d8eba2fce01eefc
#
_cell.length_a   1.000
_cell.length_b   1.000
_cell.length_c   1.000
_cell.angle_alpha   90.00
_cell.angle_beta   90.00
_cell.angle_gamma   90.00
#
_symmetry.space_group_name_H-M   'P 1'
#
loop_
_entity.id
_entity.type
_entity.pdbx_description
1 polymer ?
#
loop_
_entity_poly.entity_id
_entity_poly.type
_entity_poly.pdbx_seq_one_letter_code
_entity_poly.pdbx_strand_id
1 'polypeptide(L)'
;RYRELLPIDGEPTVGPQVGGTPLVKADRLANELGVESLWVKNDAVNYPTLSFKDRVVSVALSKAREFGFETVGCASTGNLANSVAANAAASGLQSYIFVPSDLERTKILGTSVYGAKVVGVTGTYDEVNRLCTQVAFKYGWGFVNINLRPFYAEGSKSMGFEIAEALGWRTPKHVVCPMAGGSLIGKI
;
A
#
# COMPACT_ATOMS: atom_id res chain seq x y z
N ARG A 1 15.52 0.47 -4.70
CA ARG A 1 15.52 1.58 -5.67
C ARG A 1 14.93 2.82 -5.02
N TYR A 2 15.47 4.02 -5.28
CA TYR A 2 15.05 5.31 -4.71
C TYR A 2 15.07 5.39 -3.16
N ARG A 3 15.89 4.58 -2.51
CA ARG A 3 15.95 4.51 -1.05
C ARG A 3 16.22 5.88 -0.41
N GLU A 4 17.11 6.67 -1.01
CA GLU A 4 17.49 8.01 -0.55
C GLU A 4 16.33 9.02 -0.56
N LEU A 5 15.25 8.70 -1.27
CA LEU A 5 14.04 9.52 -1.40
C LEU A 5 12.86 8.99 -0.59
N LEU A 6 13.05 7.87 0.11
CA LEU A 6 12.04 7.23 0.95
C LEU A 6 12.45 7.31 2.42
N PRO A 7 11.51 7.38 3.35
CA PRO A 7 11.78 7.52 4.79
C PRO A 7 12.16 6.17 5.43
N ILE A 8 13.17 5.50 4.89
CA ILE A 8 13.69 4.23 5.38
C ILE A 8 15.16 4.42 5.72
N ASP A 9 15.56 4.04 6.94
CA ASP A 9 16.92 4.10 7.41
C ASP A 9 17.61 2.76 7.07
N GLY A 10 18.40 2.72 6.03
CA GLY A 10 19.09 1.50 5.60
C GLY A 10 18.39 0.73 4.48
N GLU A 11 18.58 -0.58 4.41
CA GLU A 11 17.96 -1.43 3.40
C GLU A 11 16.49 -1.73 3.75
N PRO A 12 15.58 -1.74 2.75
CA PRO A 12 14.19 -2.13 2.99
C PRO A 12 14.13 -3.57 3.51
N THR A 13 13.51 -3.73 4.68
CA THR A 13 13.38 -5.04 5.33
C THR A 13 12.08 -5.75 5.00
N VAL A 14 11.13 -5.05 4.39
CA VAL A 14 9.82 -5.58 4.02
C VAL A 14 9.54 -5.31 2.55
N GLY A 15 9.15 -6.35 1.82
CA GLY A 15 8.76 -6.24 0.42
C GLY A 15 9.88 -5.76 -0.53
N PRO A 16 11.09 -6.37 -0.51
CA PRO A 16 12.19 -5.93 -1.38
C PRO A 16 11.88 -6.09 -2.87
N GLN A 17 10.86 -6.87 -3.22
CA GLN A 17 10.41 -7.14 -4.59
C GLN A 17 9.27 -6.21 -5.05
N VAL A 18 8.83 -5.31 -4.17
CA VAL A 18 7.74 -4.37 -4.46
C VAL A 18 8.21 -3.28 -5.40
N GLY A 19 7.36 -2.91 -6.35
CA GLY A 19 7.66 -1.90 -7.36
C GLY A 19 8.34 -2.48 -8.61
N GLY A 20 9.00 -1.64 -9.38
CA GLY A 20 9.59 -2.03 -10.66
C GLY A 20 8.56 -2.49 -11.69
N THR A 21 7.31 -2.07 -11.56
CA THR A 21 6.22 -2.46 -12.45
C THR A 21 6.35 -1.79 -13.82
N PRO A 22 5.86 -2.41 -14.91
CA PRO A 22 6.06 -1.88 -16.24
C PRO A 22 5.29 -0.59 -16.50
N LEU A 23 5.90 0.31 -17.25
CA LEU A 23 5.24 1.42 -17.93
C LEU A 23 5.00 1.01 -19.40
N VAL A 24 3.78 0.67 -19.72
CA VAL A 24 3.39 0.08 -21.01
C VAL A 24 2.87 1.16 -21.96
N LYS A 25 3.46 1.27 -23.15
CA LYS A 25 2.94 2.16 -24.19
C LYS A 25 1.65 1.59 -24.78
N ALA A 26 0.62 2.42 -24.87
CA ALA A 26 -0.73 2.02 -25.28
C ALA A 26 -1.13 2.74 -26.58
N ASP A 27 -0.44 2.42 -27.69
CA ASP A 27 -0.59 3.12 -28.97
C ASP A 27 -2.03 3.03 -29.52
N ARG A 28 -2.68 1.86 -29.40
CA ARG A 28 -4.07 1.70 -29.88
C ARG A 28 -5.04 2.61 -29.11
N LEU A 29 -4.88 2.68 -27.78
CA LEU A 29 -5.73 3.52 -26.94
C LEU A 29 -5.41 5.01 -27.18
N ALA A 30 -4.15 5.36 -27.41
CA ALA A 30 -3.76 6.72 -27.76
C ALA A 30 -4.45 7.19 -29.06
N ASN A 31 -4.43 6.36 -30.09
CA ASN A 31 -5.10 6.63 -31.38
C ASN A 31 -6.61 6.78 -31.20
N GLU A 32 -7.26 5.91 -30.44
CA GLU A 32 -8.69 5.95 -30.17
C GLU A 32 -9.13 7.24 -29.46
N LEU A 33 -8.28 7.73 -28.53
CA LEU A 33 -8.52 8.95 -27.78
C LEU A 33 -8.03 10.22 -28.47
N GLY A 34 -7.36 10.11 -29.62
CA GLY A 34 -6.82 11.26 -30.35
C GLY A 34 -5.69 11.99 -29.62
N VAL A 35 -4.91 11.28 -28.81
CA VAL A 35 -3.74 11.85 -28.10
C VAL A 35 -2.44 11.34 -28.72
N GLU A 36 -1.38 12.15 -28.66
CA GLU A 36 -0.08 11.84 -29.29
C GLU A 36 0.56 10.58 -28.70
N SER A 37 0.49 10.41 -27.38
CA SER A 37 1.02 9.23 -26.70
C SER A 37 0.29 8.97 -25.39
N LEU A 38 0.15 7.68 -25.06
CA LEU A 38 -0.46 7.22 -23.82
C LEU A 38 0.33 6.06 -23.24
N TRP A 39 0.52 6.12 -21.93
CA TRP A 39 1.27 5.11 -21.19
C TRP A 39 0.43 4.62 -20.01
N VAL A 40 0.50 3.34 -19.72
CA VAL A 40 -0.17 2.71 -18.58
C VAL A 40 0.88 2.22 -17.60
N LYS A 41 0.91 2.80 -16.39
CA LYS A 41 1.68 2.26 -15.27
C LYS A 41 0.91 1.09 -14.67
N ASN A 42 1.40 -0.12 -14.90
CA ASN A 42 0.65 -1.33 -14.58
C ASN A 42 1.03 -1.89 -13.20
N ASP A 43 0.37 -1.44 -12.14
CA ASP A 43 0.52 -2.01 -10.80
C ASP A 43 -0.37 -3.25 -10.53
N ALA A 44 -1.12 -3.74 -11.53
CA ALA A 44 -1.82 -5.02 -11.42
C ALA A 44 -0.87 -6.24 -11.41
N VAL A 45 0.42 -6.02 -11.63
CA VAL A 45 1.47 -7.04 -11.51
C VAL A 45 2.42 -6.78 -10.34
N ASN A 46 2.12 -5.81 -9.49
CA ASN A 46 2.96 -5.47 -8.34
C ASN A 46 2.89 -6.58 -7.27
N TYR A 47 4.05 -7.07 -6.86
CA TYR A 47 4.15 -8.15 -5.87
C TYR A 47 3.99 -7.61 -4.43
N PRO A 48 3.39 -8.37 -3.48
CA PRO A 48 2.85 -9.72 -3.59
C PRO A 48 1.33 -9.78 -3.88
N THR A 49 0.59 -8.69 -3.73
CA THR A 49 -0.88 -8.73 -3.78
C THR A 49 -1.49 -8.14 -5.03
N LEU A 50 -0.68 -7.93 -6.06
CA LEU A 50 -1.07 -7.43 -7.37
C LEU A 50 -1.79 -6.08 -7.29
N SER A 51 -1.30 -5.21 -6.42
CA SER A 51 -1.89 -3.89 -6.22
C SER A 51 -0.87 -2.81 -5.89
N PHE A 52 -1.24 -1.56 -6.16
CA PHE A 52 -0.51 -0.38 -5.71
C PHE A 52 -0.23 -0.38 -4.19
N LYS A 53 -1.10 -1.03 -3.39
CA LYS A 53 -0.98 -1.02 -1.93
C LYS A 53 0.31 -1.64 -1.41
N ASP A 54 0.92 -2.52 -2.16
CA ASP A 54 2.20 -3.12 -1.77
C ASP A 54 3.31 -2.07 -1.65
N ARG A 55 3.31 -1.02 -2.49
CA ARG A 55 4.30 0.09 -2.41
C ARG A 55 4.25 0.82 -1.08
N VAL A 56 3.07 1.22 -0.69
CA VAL A 56 2.86 2.01 0.54
C VAL A 56 3.03 1.17 1.80
N VAL A 57 2.65 -0.11 1.73
CA VAL A 57 2.78 -1.04 2.85
C VAL A 57 4.22 -1.45 3.07
N SER A 58 5.00 -1.73 2.01
CA SER A 58 6.42 -2.11 2.18
C SER A 58 7.21 -1.03 2.90
N VAL A 59 7.00 0.24 2.58
CA VAL A 59 7.65 1.37 3.27
C VAL A 59 7.16 1.50 4.71
N ALA A 60 5.85 1.44 4.94
CA ALA A 60 5.28 1.55 6.28
C ALA A 60 5.74 0.41 7.21
N LEU A 61 5.78 -0.83 6.72
CA LEU A 61 6.20 -1.97 7.53
C LEU A 61 7.72 -2.05 7.70
N SER A 62 8.51 -1.59 6.74
CA SER A 62 9.96 -1.41 6.94
C SER A 62 10.20 -0.45 8.10
N LYS A 63 9.49 0.69 8.10
CA LYS A 63 9.59 1.67 9.19
C LYS A 63 9.04 1.13 10.52
N ALA A 64 7.99 0.32 10.48
CA ALA A 64 7.49 -0.37 11.67
C ALA A 64 8.58 -1.22 12.34
N ARG A 65 9.34 -1.98 11.54
CA ARG A 65 10.48 -2.77 12.06
C ARG A 65 11.60 -1.90 12.62
N GLU A 66 11.92 -0.78 11.96
CA GLU A 66 12.92 0.17 12.48
C GLU A 66 12.50 0.75 13.83
N PHE A 67 11.20 0.96 14.05
CA PHE A 67 10.65 1.39 15.35
C PHE A 67 10.50 0.25 16.37
N GLY A 68 10.85 -0.98 16.02
CA GLY A 68 10.75 -2.15 16.91
C GLY A 68 9.32 -2.68 17.08
N PHE A 69 8.38 -2.36 16.19
CA PHE A 69 7.06 -2.97 16.24
C PHE A 69 7.13 -4.44 15.80
N GLU A 70 6.59 -5.34 16.60
CA GLU A 70 6.44 -6.76 16.29
C GLU A 70 5.03 -7.08 15.74
N THR A 71 4.07 -6.22 16.03
CA THR A 71 2.68 -6.36 15.62
C THR A 71 2.23 -5.16 14.81
N VAL A 72 1.62 -5.44 13.65
CA VAL A 72 1.11 -4.43 12.74
C VAL A 72 -0.36 -4.65 12.43
N GLY A 73 -1.04 -3.62 11.98
CA GLY A 73 -2.45 -3.75 11.64
C GLY A 73 -2.97 -2.65 10.72
N CYS A 74 -4.21 -2.84 10.31
CA CYS A 74 -4.98 -1.79 9.63
C CYS A 74 -6.49 -1.99 9.82
N ALA A 75 -7.25 -0.90 9.65
CA ALA A 75 -8.69 -0.95 9.43
C ALA A 75 -8.94 -0.90 7.92
N SER A 76 -9.20 -2.04 7.30
CA SER A 76 -9.45 -2.10 5.85
C SER A 76 -10.07 -3.42 5.44
N THR A 77 -10.89 -3.40 4.39
CA THR A 77 -11.58 -4.57 3.83
C THR A 77 -11.11 -4.96 2.43
N GLY A 78 -10.09 -4.28 1.90
CA GLY A 78 -9.65 -4.46 0.51
C GLY A 78 -8.13 -4.60 0.36
N ASN A 79 -7.59 -4.08 -0.74
CA ASN A 79 -6.18 -4.22 -1.11
C ASN A 79 -5.18 -3.81 -0.02
N LEU A 80 -5.54 -2.85 0.85
CA LEU A 80 -4.69 -2.49 1.98
C LEU A 80 -4.58 -3.65 2.98
N ALA A 81 -5.69 -4.29 3.33
CA ALA A 81 -5.71 -5.44 4.24
C ALA A 81 -4.87 -6.59 3.69
N ASN A 82 -5.09 -6.94 2.41
CA ASN A 82 -4.34 -8.00 1.74
C ASN A 82 -2.84 -7.71 1.72
N SER A 83 -2.46 -6.48 1.39
CA SER A 83 -1.06 -6.07 1.33
C SER A 83 -0.39 -6.10 2.72
N VAL A 84 -1.07 -5.62 3.77
CA VAL A 84 -0.55 -5.69 5.15
C VAL A 84 -0.38 -7.14 5.57
N ALA A 85 -1.37 -8.00 5.33
CA ALA A 85 -1.30 -9.41 5.70
C ALA A 85 -0.14 -10.13 4.99
N ALA A 86 -0.01 -9.97 3.67
CA ALA A 86 1.01 -10.63 2.86
C ALA A 86 2.42 -10.17 3.22
N ASN A 87 2.65 -8.85 3.31
CA ASN A 87 3.96 -8.29 3.62
C ASN A 87 4.37 -8.56 5.08
N ALA A 88 3.43 -8.55 6.02
CA ALA A 88 3.69 -8.91 7.42
C ALA A 88 4.08 -10.39 7.54
N ALA A 89 3.34 -11.30 6.91
CA ALA A 89 3.65 -12.73 6.89
C ALA A 89 5.05 -13.01 6.32
N ALA A 90 5.39 -12.39 5.19
CA ALA A 90 6.71 -12.53 4.56
C ALA A 90 7.86 -11.99 5.41
N SER A 91 7.58 -11.11 6.37
CA SER A 91 8.56 -10.42 7.21
C SER A 91 8.59 -10.92 8.66
N GLY A 92 7.78 -11.93 9.00
CA GLY A 92 7.69 -12.47 10.36
C GLY A 92 6.99 -11.54 11.36
N LEU A 93 6.26 -10.53 10.89
CA LEU A 93 5.46 -9.64 11.73
C LEU A 93 4.08 -10.28 12.01
N GLN A 94 3.56 -10.10 13.21
CA GLN A 94 2.17 -10.43 13.48
C GLN A 94 1.25 -9.38 12.85
N SER A 95 0.15 -9.80 12.23
CA SER A 95 -0.80 -8.85 11.61
C SER A 95 -2.23 -9.03 12.11
N TYR A 96 -2.87 -7.90 12.38
CA TYR A 96 -4.28 -7.82 12.78
C TYR A 96 -5.04 -6.90 11.82
N ILE A 97 -6.11 -7.43 11.25
CA ILE A 97 -6.96 -6.69 10.31
C ILE A 97 -8.32 -6.47 10.94
N PHE A 98 -8.67 -5.23 11.15
CA PHE A 98 -9.94 -4.84 11.76
C PHE A 98 -10.95 -4.50 10.65
N VAL A 99 -12.12 -5.14 10.73
CA VAL A 99 -13.18 -5.01 9.73
C VAL A 99 -14.54 -4.88 10.41
N PRO A 100 -15.53 -4.25 9.78
CA PRO A 100 -16.91 -4.35 10.25
C PRO A 100 -17.36 -5.81 10.31
N SER A 101 -18.11 -6.19 11.34
CA SER A 101 -18.51 -7.59 11.60
C SER A 101 -19.49 -8.16 10.58
N ASP A 102 -20.17 -7.31 9.82
CA ASP A 102 -21.11 -7.64 8.75
C ASP A 102 -20.44 -7.86 7.37
N LEU A 103 -19.11 -7.85 7.32
CA LEU A 103 -18.38 -8.02 6.08
C LEU A 103 -18.55 -9.43 5.49
N GLU A 104 -18.75 -9.50 4.19
CA GLU A 104 -18.83 -10.75 3.44
C GLU A 104 -17.58 -11.63 3.61
N ARG A 105 -17.77 -12.93 3.82
CA ARG A 105 -16.67 -13.90 4.01
C ARG A 105 -15.65 -13.90 2.87
N THR A 106 -16.08 -13.70 1.64
CA THR A 106 -15.20 -13.64 0.45
C THR A 106 -14.16 -12.54 0.53
N LYS A 107 -14.50 -11.40 1.12
CA LYS A 107 -13.57 -10.27 1.32
C LYS A 107 -12.52 -10.55 2.40
N ILE A 108 -12.83 -11.45 3.33
CA ILE A 108 -11.93 -11.85 4.41
C ILE A 108 -10.91 -12.90 3.94
N LEU A 109 -11.29 -13.76 2.99
CA LEU A 109 -10.44 -14.86 2.51
C LEU A 109 -9.09 -14.37 2.00
N GLY A 110 -9.07 -13.34 1.15
CA GLY A 110 -7.85 -12.79 0.57
C GLY A 110 -6.83 -12.30 1.61
N THR A 111 -7.30 -12.00 2.81
CA THR A 111 -6.45 -11.57 3.94
C THR A 111 -6.06 -12.77 4.82
N SER A 112 -7.00 -13.68 5.06
CA SER A 112 -6.83 -14.82 5.96
C SER A 112 -5.81 -15.84 5.45
N VAL A 113 -5.65 -15.98 4.13
CA VAL A 113 -4.69 -16.93 3.52
C VAL A 113 -3.25 -16.65 3.92
N TYR A 114 -2.93 -15.42 4.32
CA TYR A 114 -1.60 -15.02 4.80
C TYR A 114 -1.42 -15.19 6.31
N GLY A 115 -2.40 -15.77 7.02
CA GLY A 115 -2.33 -15.99 8.46
C GLY A 115 -2.61 -14.75 9.32
N ALA A 116 -3.10 -13.67 8.74
CA ALA A 116 -3.51 -12.48 9.50
C ALA A 116 -4.71 -12.79 10.41
N LYS A 117 -4.69 -12.23 11.61
CA LYS A 117 -5.82 -12.30 12.55
C LYS A 117 -6.85 -11.26 12.16
N VAL A 118 -8.02 -11.70 11.70
CA VAL A 118 -9.13 -10.81 11.34
C VAL A 118 -10.04 -10.59 12.53
N VAL A 119 -10.25 -9.34 12.90
CA VAL A 119 -11.07 -8.91 14.03
C VAL A 119 -12.33 -8.24 13.49
N GLY A 120 -13.48 -8.90 13.62
CA GLY A 120 -14.79 -8.33 13.32
C GLY A 120 -15.23 -7.37 14.45
N VAL A 121 -15.55 -6.13 14.09
CA VAL A 121 -15.98 -5.10 15.01
C VAL A 121 -17.44 -4.73 14.69
N THR A 122 -18.32 -4.81 15.68
CA THR A 122 -19.69 -4.32 15.53
C THR A 122 -19.67 -2.79 15.59
N GLY A 123 -20.03 -2.14 14.47
CA GLY A 123 -20.03 -0.70 14.36
C GLY A 123 -19.68 -0.21 12.96
N THR A 124 -19.64 1.10 12.81
CA THR A 124 -19.30 1.78 11.57
C THR A 124 -17.79 1.73 11.29
N TYR A 125 -17.39 2.01 10.06
CA TYR A 125 -15.98 2.11 9.69
C TYR A 125 -15.20 3.16 10.54
N ASP A 126 -15.85 4.26 10.92
CA ASP A 126 -15.23 5.29 11.76
C ASP A 126 -15.01 4.77 13.20
N GLU A 127 -15.92 3.99 13.72
CA GLU A 127 -15.77 3.33 15.04
C GLU A 127 -14.65 2.31 15.01
N VAL A 128 -14.52 1.53 13.93
CA VAL A 128 -13.39 0.61 13.73
C VAL A 128 -12.06 1.38 13.73
N ASN A 129 -11.97 2.50 13.01
CA ASN A 129 -10.74 3.32 12.99
C ASN A 129 -10.42 3.91 14.37
N ARG A 130 -11.44 4.37 15.11
CA ARG A 130 -11.26 4.86 16.48
C ARG A 130 -10.76 3.77 17.41
N LEU A 131 -11.31 2.56 17.33
CA LEU A 131 -10.83 1.40 18.09
C LEU A 131 -9.37 1.09 17.74
N CYS A 132 -9.02 1.05 16.45
CA CYS A 132 -7.64 0.82 16.02
C CYS A 132 -6.66 1.86 16.58
N THR A 133 -7.09 3.12 16.68
CA THR A 133 -6.29 4.17 17.32
C THR A 133 -6.04 3.87 18.80
N GLN A 134 -7.07 3.47 19.53
CA GLN A 134 -6.95 3.09 20.94
C GLN A 134 -6.04 1.86 21.13
N VAL A 135 -6.18 0.85 20.26
CA VAL A 135 -5.34 -0.35 20.26
C VAL A 135 -3.89 -0.01 20.00
N ALA A 136 -3.61 0.86 18.99
CA ALA A 136 -2.27 1.31 18.65
C ALA A 136 -1.54 1.91 19.87
N PHE A 137 -2.20 2.82 20.58
CA PHE A 137 -1.63 3.46 21.77
C PHE A 137 -1.53 2.52 22.97
N LYS A 138 -2.56 1.70 23.21
CA LYS A 138 -2.62 0.83 24.39
C LYS A 138 -1.61 -0.31 24.35
N TYR A 139 -1.40 -0.90 23.17
CA TYR A 139 -0.58 -2.10 22.99
C TYR A 139 0.74 -1.84 22.25
N GLY A 140 1.00 -0.61 21.83
CA GLY A 140 2.21 -0.28 21.09
C GLY A 140 2.28 -0.94 19.73
N TRP A 141 1.15 -1.07 19.00
CA TRP A 141 1.12 -1.69 17.68
C TRP A 141 1.26 -0.67 16.55
N GLY A 142 1.90 -1.09 15.46
CA GLY A 142 2.05 -0.28 14.25
C GLY A 142 0.84 -0.39 13.32
N PHE A 143 -0.01 0.64 13.26
CA PHE A 143 -1.15 0.69 12.32
C PHE A 143 -0.81 1.54 11.11
N VAL A 144 -0.84 0.93 9.92
CA VAL A 144 -0.39 1.57 8.67
C VAL A 144 -1.22 2.79 8.27
N ASN A 145 -2.50 2.83 8.64
CA ASN A 145 -3.40 3.95 8.36
C ASN A 145 -3.59 4.92 9.53
N ILE A 146 -2.85 4.75 10.62
CA ILE A 146 -2.92 5.58 11.84
C ILE A 146 -1.54 6.13 12.17
N ASN A 147 -0.79 5.48 13.06
CA ASN A 147 0.53 5.97 13.52
C ASN A 147 1.67 5.78 12.50
N LEU A 148 1.52 4.88 11.53
CA LEU A 148 2.45 4.73 10.41
C LEU A 148 2.01 5.46 9.12
N ARG A 149 0.91 6.21 9.18
CA ARG A 149 0.32 6.87 8.01
C ARG A 149 1.28 7.80 7.25
N PRO A 150 2.17 8.57 7.88
CA PRO A 150 3.15 9.39 7.14
C PRO A 150 4.05 8.54 6.25
N PHE A 151 4.59 7.45 6.77
CA PHE A 151 5.48 6.53 6.06
C PHE A 151 4.74 5.76 4.96
N TYR A 152 3.52 5.34 5.23
CA TYR A 152 2.61 4.77 4.25
C TYR A 152 2.40 5.73 3.05
N ALA A 153 2.12 7.00 3.29
CA ALA A 153 1.91 7.97 2.22
C ALA A 153 3.17 8.15 1.35
N GLU A 154 4.35 8.17 1.97
CA GLU A 154 5.63 8.34 1.28
C GLU A 154 5.96 7.19 0.30
N GLY A 155 5.51 5.96 0.58
CA GLY A 155 5.68 4.82 -0.33
C GLY A 155 5.05 5.03 -1.71
N SER A 156 4.06 5.91 -1.82
CA SER A 156 3.44 6.26 -3.11
C SER A 156 4.41 6.93 -4.08
N LYS A 157 5.41 7.67 -3.60
CA LYS A 157 6.41 8.37 -4.43
C LYS A 157 7.14 7.42 -5.37
N SER A 158 7.34 6.16 -4.98
CA SER A 158 8.05 5.18 -5.79
C SER A 158 7.41 5.00 -7.17
N MET A 159 6.09 5.14 -7.29
CA MET A 159 5.40 5.07 -8.58
C MET A 159 5.77 6.28 -9.46
N GLY A 160 5.77 7.48 -8.92
CA GLY A 160 6.16 8.70 -9.64
C GLY A 160 7.61 8.65 -10.12
N PHE A 161 8.53 8.18 -9.27
CA PHE A 161 9.93 8.01 -9.63
C PHE A 161 10.13 7.00 -10.76
N GLU A 162 9.43 5.86 -10.71
CA GLU A 162 9.48 4.85 -11.76
C GLU A 162 8.92 5.37 -13.10
N ILE A 163 7.87 6.18 -13.07
CA ILE A 163 7.32 6.83 -14.26
C ILE A 163 8.34 7.80 -14.84
N ALA A 164 8.90 8.69 -14.03
CA ALA A 164 9.88 9.67 -14.48
C ALA A 164 11.13 9.00 -15.05
N GLU A 165 11.66 7.99 -14.39
CA GLU A 165 12.82 7.22 -14.85
C GLU A 165 12.55 6.52 -16.18
N ALA A 166 11.40 5.82 -16.32
CA ALA A 166 11.03 5.15 -17.56
C ALA A 166 10.84 6.12 -18.75
N LEU A 167 10.50 7.37 -18.46
CA LEU A 167 10.39 8.44 -19.46
C LEU A 167 11.69 9.24 -19.65
N GLY A 168 12.83 8.73 -19.17
CA GLY A 168 14.13 9.40 -19.27
C GLY A 168 14.25 10.64 -18.39
N TRP A 169 13.73 10.56 -17.17
CA TRP A 169 13.68 11.63 -16.15
C TRP A 169 12.91 12.87 -16.62
N ARG A 170 11.88 12.63 -17.39
CA ARG A 170 10.90 13.65 -17.79
C ARG A 170 9.55 13.35 -17.19
N THR A 171 8.81 14.39 -16.85
CA THR A 171 7.43 14.24 -16.36
C THR A 171 6.45 14.17 -17.53
N PRO A 172 5.40 13.33 -17.44
CA PRO A 172 4.31 13.35 -18.41
C PRO A 172 3.55 14.69 -18.32
N LYS A 173 2.97 15.13 -19.43
CA LYS A 173 2.17 16.38 -19.46
C LYS A 173 0.88 16.25 -18.65
N HIS A 174 0.28 15.07 -18.63
CA HIS A 174 -0.93 14.77 -17.90
C HIS A 174 -0.82 13.41 -17.23
N VAL A 175 -1.39 13.29 -16.03
CA VAL A 175 -1.50 12.03 -15.27
C VAL A 175 -2.95 11.82 -14.89
N VAL A 176 -3.48 10.64 -15.20
CA VAL A 176 -4.78 10.19 -14.72
C VAL A 176 -4.55 9.07 -13.72
N CYS A 177 -4.96 9.27 -12.49
CA CYS A 177 -4.83 8.25 -11.45
C CYS A 177 -6.10 8.13 -10.61
N PRO A 178 -6.42 6.92 -10.13
CA PRO A 178 -7.56 6.71 -9.25
C PRO A 178 -7.34 7.41 -7.91
N MET A 179 -8.40 8.00 -7.37
CA MET A 179 -8.37 8.67 -6.08
C MET A 179 -9.43 8.07 -5.15
N ALA A 180 -8.99 7.53 -4.02
CA ALA A 180 -9.84 7.17 -2.90
C ALA A 180 -9.45 8.06 -1.70
N GLY A 181 -8.58 7.59 -0.80
CA GLY A 181 -8.07 8.38 0.32
C GLY A 181 -6.98 9.42 -0.03
N GLY A 182 -6.65 9.63 -1.31
CA GLY A 182 -5.74 10.67 -1.80
C GLY A 182 -4.24 10.37 -1.65
N SER A 183 -3.83 9.28 -1.01
CA SER A 183 -2.41 8.97 -0.77
C SER A 183 -1.60 8.74 -2.05
N LEU A 184 -2.24 8.31 -3.14
CA LEU A 184 -1.58 8.11 -4.43
C LEU A 184 -1.35 9.46 -5.12
N ILE A 185 -2.43 10.18 -5.44
CA ILE A 185 -2.36 11.43 -6.21
C ILE A 185 -1.58 12.55 -5.51
N GLY A 186 -1.55 12.54 -4.18
CA GLY A 186 -0.83 13.54 -3.39
C GLY A 186 0.68 13.34 -3.33
N LYS A 187 1.22 12.28 -3.97
CA LYS A 187 2.65 11.91 -3.86
C LYS A 187 3.31 11.52 -5.19
N ILE A 188 2.56 11.51 -6.29
CA ILE A 188 3.08 11.32 -7.65
C ILE A 188 3.52 12.65 -8.26
#